data_c2455d7daee9c65b9c9c3116e1b0796a
#
_entry.id   c2455d7daee9c65b9c9c3116e1b0796a
#
_cell.length_a   1.000
_cell.length_b   1.000
_cell.length_c   1.000
_cell.angle_alpha   90.00
_cell.angle_beta   90.00
_cell.angle_gamma   90.00
#
_symmetry.space_group_name_H-M   'P 1'
#
loop_
_entity.id
_entity.type
_entity.pdbx_description
1 polymer ?
#
loop_
_entity_poly.entity_id
_entity_poly.type
_entity_poly.pdbx_seq_one_letter_code
_entity_poly.pdbx_strand_id
1 'polypeptide(L)'
;MFALGSKDFPQSAADFERAIDESLRRHARKEGRIVTVSSRVFPYFDDIAINLDGAQFNSRLPTPSPIAGETKHACEAAIVTLSARNVPVQGAPISLRMEVRDVVFHKGQDENGDALLIVQKARDGHIVVSVAQLDIENAIAETARVEAAKNGVSIENVRLALRARGARSVAANVRLQARKFLFRANVDISGQLDITDDFVAKVSQLKCRGDGAIGSFACGLLEPHLKRLDGHSFPLMSLPLGEVQLHDVRITVADTVEITADFGIAES
;
A
#
# COMPACT_ATOMS: atom_id res chain seq x y z
N MET A 1 9.09 9.67 -6.19
CA MET A 1 9.02 11.14 -6.27
C MET A 1 8.22 11.67 -5.07
N PHE A 2 8.74 12.69 -4.38
CA PHE A 2 8.17 13.21 -3.14
C PHE A 2 8.25 14.75 -3.14
N ALA A 3 7.11 15.43 -2.92
CA ALA A 3 7.06 16.89 -2.89
C ALA A 3 7.48 17.40 -1.50
N LEU A 4 8.48 18.28 -1.46
CA LEU A 4 8.97 18.87 -0.21
C LEU A 4 8.04 19.98 0.32
N GLY A 5 7.17 20.52 -0.55
CA GLY A 5 6.22 21.58 -0.22
C GLY A 5 6.88 22.91 0.13
N SER A 6 8.06 23.13 -0.39
CA SER A 6 8.82 24.37 -0.41
C SER A 6 9.27 24.63 -1.85
N LYS A 7 9.55 25.89 -2.21
CA LYS A 7 10.09 26.24 -3.53
C LYS A 7 11.60 25.98 -3.61
N ASP A 8 12.27 26.10 -2.50
CA ASP A 8 13.71 25.93 -2.41
C ASP A 8 14.07 24.54 -1.92
N PHE A 9 15.09 23.94 -2.55
CA PHE A 9 15.64 22.66 -2.10
C PHE A 9 16.54 22.89 -0.88
N PRO A 10 16.49 22.01 0.15
CA PRO A 10 17.29 22.13 1.36
C PRO A 10 18.79 22.26 1.08
N GLN A 11 19.49 23.08 1.87
CA GLN A 11 20.92 23.35 1.72
C GLN A 11 21.78 22.75 2.85
N SER A 12 21.13 22.09 3.82
CA SER A 12 21.79 21.40 4.93
C SER A 12 21.04 20.13 5.31
N ALA A 13 21.70 19.21 6.05
CA ALA A 13 21.07 18.01 6.56
C ALA A 13 19.89 18.33 7.49
N ALA A 14 20.00 19.36 8.32
CA ALA A 14 18.92 19.77 9.22
C ALA A 14 17.71 20.36 8.46
N ASP A 15 17.95 21.13 7.39
CA ASP A 15 16.88 21.64 6.54
C ASP A 15 16.22 20.50 5.74
N PHE A 16 16.99 19.52 5.30
CA PHE A 16 16.50 18.33 4.61
C PHE A 16 15.59 17.50 5.54
N GLU A 17 16.04 17.23 6.77
CA GLU A 17 15.23 16.52 7.78
C GLU A 17 13.89 17.26 8.00
N ARG A 18 13.96 18.56 8.23
CA ARG A 18 12.80 19.40 8.47
C ARG A 18 11.83 19.42 7.29
N ALA A 19 12.33 19.59 6.07
CA ALA A 19 11.51 19.67 4.87
C ALA A 19 10.73 18.35 4.64
N ILE A 20 11.36 17.19 4.84
CA ILE A 20 10.67 15.91 4.73
C ILE A 20 9.68 15.71 5.88
N ASP A 21 10.07 16.02 7.14
CA ASP A 21 9.19 15.88 8.30
C ASP A 21 7.92 16.75 8.14
N GLU A 22 8.07 18.01 7.77
CA GLU A 22 6.94 18.90 7.52
C GLU A 22 6.06 18.45 6.37
N SER A 23 6.66 17.97 5.29
CA SER A 23 5.89 17.45 4.16
C SER A 23 5.08 16.21 4.53
N LEU A 24 5.66 15.25 5.26
CA LEU A 24 4.95 14.06 5.73
C LEU A 24 3.82 14.43 6.70
N ARG A 25 4.01 15.43 7.58
CA ARG A 25 2.99 15.89 8.53
C ARG A 25 1.76 16.52 7.87
N ARG A 26 1.86 16.97 6.63
CA ARG A 26 0.69 17.44 5.86
C ARG A 26 -0.26 16.28 5.52
N HIS A 27 0.27 15.06 5.43
CA HIS A 27 -0.45 13.87 5.00
C HIS A 27 -0.67 12.84 6.11
N ALA A 28 0.12 12.92 7.19
CA ALA A 28 0.06 11.99 8.32
C ALA A 28 0.11 12.74 9.65
N ARG A 29 -0.79 12.38 10.57
CA ARG A 29 -0.75 12.81 11.96
C ARG A 29 0.01 11.77 12.77
N LYS A 30 1.11 12.18 13.38
CA LYS A 30 1.93 11.33 14.26
C LYS A 30 2.57 12.18 15.34
N GLU A 31 2.59 11.68 16.57
CA GLU A 31 3.35 12.25 17.66
C GLU A 31 4.84 11.92 17.55
N GLY A 32 5.70 12.83 17.99
CA GLY A 32 7.16 12.67 17.94
C GLY A 32 7.75 12.94 16.55
N ARG A 33 9.00 12.57 16.37
CA ARG A 33 9.73 12.75 15.10
C ARG A 33 9.28 11.70 14.07
N ILE A 34 9.08 12.14 12.85
CA ILE A 34 8.81 11.26 11.71
C ILE A 34 10.11 10.94 10.98
N VAL A 35 10.98 11.94 10.81
CA VAL A 35 12.23 11.82 10.05
C VAL A 35 13.41 12.01 10.96
N THR A 36 14.46 11.24 10.76
CA THR A 36 15.77 11.41 11.36
C THR A 36 16.82 11.20 10.28
N VAL A 37 17.79 12.10 10.19
CA VAL A 37 18.90 11.95 9.25
C VAL A 37 20.23 11.92 9.99
N SER A 38 21.17 11.12 9.49
CA SER A 38 22.56 11.11 9.91
C SER A 38 23.45 11.48 8.71
N SER A 39 24.29 12.47 8.87
CA SER A 39 25.18 12.93 7.80
C SER A 39 26.47 13.45 8.41
N ARG A 40 27.61 13.02 7.86
CA ARG A 40 28.93 13.59 8.19
C ARG A 40 29.21 14.84 7.37
N VAL A 41 28.86 14.80 6.10
CA VAL A 41 29.07 15.91 5.17
C VAL A 41 27.92 15.98 4.17
N PHE A 42 27.06 16.98 4.30
CA PHE A 42 26.00 17.24 3.30
C PHE A 42 26.63 17.55 1.93
N PRO A 43 26.10 16.97 0.82
CA PRO A 43 24.81 16.32 0.66
C PRO A 43 24.82 14.78 0.79
N TYR A 44 25.78 14.19 1.51
CA TYR A 44 25.87 12.73 1.71
C TYR A 44 25.30 12.36 3.08
N PHE A 45 24.37 11.41 3.09
CA PHE A 45 23.74 10.88 4.28
C PHE A 45 24.24 9.46 4.57
N ASP A 46 24.59 9.18 5.82
CA ASP A 46 24.85 7.82 6.28
C ASP A 46 23.54 7.04 6.40
N ASP A 47 22.48 7.72 6.91
CA ASP A 47 21.15 7.14 7.09
C ASP A 47 20.06 8.21 6.99
N ILE A 48 18.94 7.83 6.38
CA ILE A 48 17.67 8.56 6.39
C ILE A 48 16.60 7.62 6.91
N ALA A 49 16.14 7.81 8.14
CA ALA A 49 15.10 6.99 8.76
C ALA A 49 13.77 7.73 8.81
N ILE A 50 12.72 7.09 8.27
CA ILE A 50 11.33 7.57 8.27
C ILE A 50 10.51 6.63 9.15
N ASN A 51 9.97 7.14 10.25
CA ASN A 51 9.15 6.38 11.17
C ASN A 51 7.70 6.89 11.13
N LEU A 52 6.81 6.08 10.60
CA LEU A 52 5.37 6.32 10.49
C LEU A 52 4.56 5.35 11.37
N ASP A 53 5.19 4.72 12.37
CA ASP A 53 4.52 3.78 13.27
C ASP A 53 3.35 4.49 13.98
N GLY A 54 2.15 3.90 13.90
CA GLY A 54 0.93 4.45 14.48
C GLY A 54 0.42 5.74 13.83
N ALA A 55 0.99 6.16 12.69
CA ALA A 55 0.53 7.35 11.99
C ALA A 55 -0.90 7.19 11.46
N GLN A 56 -1.67 8.26 11.53
CA GLN A 56 -3.00 8.35 10.93
C GLN A 56 -2.88 9.17 9.65
N PHE A 57 -3.12 8.54 8.51
CA PHE A 57 -3.08 9.20 7.22
C PHE A 57 -4.39 9.92 6.91
N ASN A 58 -4.30 11.09 6.31
CA ASN A 58 -5.44 11.75 5.70
C ASN A 58 -5.97 10.87 4.54
N SER A 59 -7.26 10.95 4.26
CA SER A 59 -7.99 10.03 3.37
C SER A 59 -7.48 9.93 1.92
N ARG A 60 -6.56 10.78 1.50
CA ARG A 60 -5.92 10.72 0.16
C ARG A 60 -4.48 11.18 0.26
N LEU A 61 -3.57 10.33 -0.16
CA LEU A 61 -2.22 10.76 -0.50
C LEU A 61 -2.30 11.60 -1.79
N PRO A 62 -1.58 12.72 -1.87
CA PRO A 62 -1.59 13.53 -3.09
C PRO A 62 -0.99 12.72 -4.23
N THR A 63 -1.59 12.83 -5.40
CA THR A 63 -0.96 12.36 -6.63
C THR A 63 0.24 13.28 -6.90
N PRO A 64 1.44 12.74 -7.09
CA PRO A 64 2.59 13.57 -7.42
C PRO A 64 2.32 14.37 -8.70
N SER A 65 2.58 15.67 -8.65
CA SER A 65 2.50 16.52 -9.84
C SER A 65 3.58 16.13 -10.85
N PRO A 66 3.35 16.30 -12.15
CA PRO A 66 4.38 16.08 -13.17
C PRO A 66 5.64 16.90 -12.89
N ILE A 67 6.78 16.37 -13.29
CA ILE A 67 8.06 17.09 -13.19
C ILE A 67 8.09 18.17 -14.28
N ALA A 68 8.33 19.40 -13.87
CA ALA A 68 8.54 20.52 -14.78
C ALA A 68 10.04 20.72 -15.02
N GLY A 69 10.49 20.45 -16.23
CA GLY A 69 11.88 20.69 -16.65
C GLY A 69 12.87 19.56 -16.27
N GLU A 70 14.14 19.92 -16.22
CA GLU A 70 15.23 18.98 -15.97
C GLU A 70 15.44 18.69 -14.48
N THR A 71 15.81 17.46 -14.16
CA THR A 71 16.21 17.08 -12.81
C THR A 71 17.73 17.17 -12.65
N LYS A 72 18.20 17.51 -11.43
CA LYS A 72 19.63 17.63 -11.12
C LYS A 72 19.94 16.81 -9.88
N HIS A 73 21.17 16.29 -9.80
CA HIS A 73 21.67 15.63 -8.61
C HIS A 73 21.41 16.50 -7.36
N ALA A 74 20.92 15.87 -6.31
CA ALA A 74 20.57 16.55 -5.07
C ALA A 74 21.38 16.06 -3.89
N CYS A 75 21.32 14.76 -3.59
CA CYS A 75 21.98 14.14 -2.46
C CYS A 75 22.04 12.61 -2.64
N GLU A 76 22.82 11.98 -1.78
CA GLU A 76 22.95 10.52 -1.73
C GLU A 76 22.76 10.03 -0.29
N ALA A 77 22.25 8.81 -0.15
CA ALA A 77 22.10 8.16 1.15
C ALA A 77 22.62 6.73 1.07
N ALA A 78 23.47 6.34 2.02
CA ALA A 78 23.94 4.97 2.11
C ALA A 78 22.79 4.02 2.47
N ILE A 79 21.92 4.44 3.38
CA ILE A 79 20.73 3.67 3.78
C ILE A 79 19.53 4.60 3.89
N VAL A 80 18.38 4.15 3.39
CA VAL A 80 17.08 4.78 3.63
C VAL A 80 16.15 3.73 4.22
N THR A 81 15.61 4.00 5.40
CA THR A 81 14.67 3.11 6.07
C THR A 81 13.30 3.77 6.22
N LEU A 82 12.25 2.99 6.06
CA LEU A 82 10.89 3.40 6.37
C LEU A 82 10.20 2.33 7.20
N SER A 83 9.64 2.71 8.33
CA SER A 83 8.75 1.85 9.10
C SER A 83 7.39 2.52 9.29
N ALA A 84 6.34 1.72 9.16
CA ALA A 84 4.96 2.14 9.37
C ALA A 84 4.20 0.95 9.95
N ARG A 85 4.14 0.82 11.28
CA ARG A 85 3.45 -0.25 11.98
C ARG A 85 2.06 0.20 12.44
N ASN A 86 1.08 -0.71 12.32
CA ASN A 86 -0.29 -0.48 12.77
C ASN A 86 -0.95 0.75 12.14
N VAL A 87 -0.70 0.96 10.86
CA VAL A 87 -1.32 2.04 10.09
C VAL A 87 -2.69 1.58 9.59
N PRO A 88 -3.79 2.26 9.95
CA PRO A 88 -5.12 1.85 9.52
C PRO A 88 -5.31 2.16 8.03
N VAL A 89 -5.54 1.12 7.24
CA VAL A 89 -5.90 1.22 5.82
C VAL A 89 -7.21 0.48 5.60
N GLN A 90 -8.25 1.22 5.22
CA GLN A 90 -9.61 0.68 5.03
C GLN A 90 -10.10 -0.18 6.22
N GLY A 91 -9.72 0.21 7.45
CA GLY A 91 -10.13 -0.48 8.68
C GLY A 91 -9.22 -1.63 9.13
N ALA A 92 -8.24 -2.05 8.32
CA ALA A 92 -7.22 -3.02 8.72
C ALA A 92 -5.91 -2.32 9.11
N PRO A 93 -5.28 -2.66 10.26
CA PRO A 93 -3.96 -2.16 10.61
C PRO A 93 -2.89 -2.87 9.77
N ILE A 94 -2.25 -2.13 8.88
CA ILE A 94 -1.18 -2.62 8.01
C ILE A 94 0.17 -2.22 8.61
N SER A 95 1.16 -3.08 8.47
CA SER A 95 2.55 -2.77 8.76
C SER A 95 3.38 -2.81 7.48
N LEU A 96 4.25 -1.81 7.31
CA LEU A 96 5.18 -1.69 6.20
C LEU A 96 6.58 -1.45 6.76
N ARG A 97 7.55 -2.16 6.22
CA ARG A 97 8.98 -1.91 6.44
C ARG A 97 9.68 -1.88 5.09
N MET A 98 10.54 -0.91 4.91
CA MET A 98 11.36 -0.78 3.71
C MET A 98 12.79 -0.40 4.13
N GLU A 99 13.75 -1.02 3.48
CA GLU A 99 15.16 -0.66 3.55
C GLU A 99 15.70 -0.56 2.13
N VAL A 100 16.41 0.51 1.83
CA VAL A 100 16.99 0.79 0.52
C VAL A 100 18.42 1.24 0.70
N ARG A 101 19.34 0.76 -0.13
CA ARG A 101 20.77 1.05 -0.02
C ARG A 101 21.31 1.79 -1.24
N ASP A 102 22.31 2.62 -0.99
CA ASP A 102 23.00 3.44 -1.98
C ASP A 102 22.02 4.20 -2.90
N VAL A 103 21.22 5.03 -2.27
CA VAL A 103 20.17 5.80 -2.94
C VAL A 103 20.72 7.12 -3.45
N VAL A 104 20.54 7.38 -4.73
CA VAL A 104 20.83 8.66 -5.36
C VAL A 104 19.52 9.41 -5.56
N PHE A 105 19.46 10.62 -5.02
CA PHE A 105 18.32 11.51 -5.18
C PHE A 105 18.63 12.64 -6.13
N HIS A 106 17.68 12.95 -6.98
CA HIS A 106 17.63 14.15 -7.78
C HIS A 106 16.62 15.14 -7.23
N LYS A 107 16.85 16.41 -7.47
CA LYS A 107 15.89 17.50 -7.27
C LYS A 107 15.29 17.93 -8.59
N GLY A 108 14.03 18.28 -8.54
CA GLY A 108 13.25 18.87 -9.63
C GLY A 108 12.26 19.85 -9.08
N GLN A 109 11.39 20.36 -9.92
CA GLN A 109 10.24 21.16 -9.54
C GLN A 109 8.99 20.60 -10.18
N ASP A 110 7.84 20.78 -9.56
CA ASP A 110 6.55 20.53 -10.18
C ASP A 110 6.07 21.74 -11.00
N GLU A 111 4.91 21.61 -11.62
CA GLU A 111 4.29 22.71 -12.40
C GLU A 111 3.97 23.97 -11.57
N ASN A 112 3.87 23.85 -10.24
CA ASN A 112 3.65 24.96 -9.31
C ASN A 112 4.97 25.59 -8.82
N GLY A 113 6.11 25.02 -9.21
CA GLY A 113 7.44 25.40 -8.77
C GLY A 113 7.84 24.85 -7.41
N ASP A 114 7.08 23.88 -6.86
CA ASP A 114 7.42 23.25 -5.60
C ASP A 114 8.56 22.23 -5.81
N ALA A 115 9.52 22.23 -4.88
CA ALA A 115 10.69 21.36 -4.95
C ALA A 115 10.28 19.90 -4.76
N LEU A 116 10.80 19.06 -5.65
CA LEU A 116 10.59 17.61 -5.66
C LEU A 116 11.89 16.88 -5.29
N LEU A 117 11.78 15.86 -4.45
CA LEU A 117 12.81 14.85 -4.21
C LEU A 117 12.47 13.60 -5.02
N ILE A 118 13.38 13.17 -5.87
CA ILE A 118 13.17 12.10 -6.84
C ILE A 118 14.21 11.02 -6.59
N VAL A 119 13.80 9.79 -6.34
CA VAL A 119 14.73 8.65 -6.35
C VAL A 119 15.13 8.40 -7.78
N GLN A 120 16.41 8.61 -8.09
CA GLN A 120 16.97 8.36 -9.42
C GLN A 120 17.50 6.93 -9.52
N LYS A 121 18.19 6.49 -8.48
CA LYS A 121 18.87 5.19 -8.46
C LYS A 121 18.88 4.63 -7.05
N ALA A 122 18.80 3.30 -6.94
CA ALA A 122 19.10 2.57 -5.72
C ALA A 122 19.85 1.29 -6.12
N ARG A 123 20.83 0.85 -5.32
CA ARG A 123 21.57 -0.39 -5.61
C ARG A 123 20.67 -1.58 -5.35
N ASP A 124 20.14 -1.67 -4.15
CA ASP A 124 19.22 -2.72 -3.71
C ASP A 124 18.20 -2.18 -2.70
N GLY A 125 17.11 -2.88 -2.56
CA GLY A 125 16.11 -2.55 -1.56
C GLY A 125 15.15 -3.71 -1.33
N HIS A 126 14.56 -3.71 -0.15
CA HIS A 126 13.60 -4.71 0.28
C HIS A 126 12.40 -4.02 0.94
N ILE A 127 11.21 -4.42 0.55
CA ILE A 127 9.96 -3.96 1.16
C ILE A 127 9.16 -5.15 1.67
N VAL A 128 8.61 -5.02 2.86
CA VAL A 128 7.70 -5.97 3.48
C VAL A 128 6.43 -5.25 3.87
N VAL A 129 5.31 -5.72 3.38
CA VAL A 129 3.97 -5.26 3.79
C VAL A 129 3.28 -6.44 4.46
N SER A 130 2.78 -6.25 5.66
CA SER A 130 2.11 -7.31 6.41
C SER A 130 0.80 -6.84 7.05
N VAL A 131 -0.16 -7.76 7.13
CA VAL A 131 -1.46 -7.55 7.79
C VAL A 131 -1.94 -8.88 8.37
N ALA A 132 -2.44 -8.88 9.60
CA ALA A 132 -3.00 -10.09 10.18
C ALA A 132 -4.27 -10.51 9.42
N GLN A 133 -4.43 -11.81 9.17
CA GLN A 133 -5.62 -12.33 8.47
C GLN A 133 -6.90 -11.95 9.20
N LEU A 134 -6.89 -11.98 10.53
CA LEU A 134 -8.02 -11.57 11.36
C LEU A 134 -8.40 -10.09 11.16
N ASP A 135 -7.43 -9.22 10.97
CA ASP A 135 -7.69 -7.80 10.74
C ASP A 135 -8.32 -7.56 9.36
N ILE A 136 -7.91 -8.31 8.34
CA ILE A 136 -8.58 -8.31 7.04
C ILE A 136 -10.02 -8.80 7.19
N GLU A 137 -10.23 -9.91 7.90
CA GLU A 137 -11.57 -10.47 8.18
C GLU A 137 -12.47 -9.43 8.87
N ASN A 138 -11.96 -8.75 9.89
CA ASN A 138 -12.68 -7.71 10.62
C ASN A 138 -13.03 -6.51 9.72
N ALA A 139 -12.11 -6.04 8.88
CA ALA A 139 -12.36 -4.94 7.95
C ALA A 139 -13.43 -5.31 6.90
N ILE A 140 -13.38 -6.54 6.38
CA ILE A 140 -14.42 -7.07 5.49
C ILE A 140 -15.77 -7.13 6.23
N ALA A 141 -15.77 -7.62 7.48
CA ALA A 141 -16.97 -7.74 8.28
C ALA A 141 -17.62 -6.37 8.53
N GLU A 142 -16.83 -5.36 8.88
CA GLU A 142 -17.34 -4.00 9.12
C GLU A 142 -17.92 -3.39 7.84
N THR A 143 -17.18 -3.47 6.74
CA THR A 143 -17.65 -2.99 5.44
C THR A 143 -18.95 -3.69 5.02
N ALA A 144 -19.01 -5.02 5.15
CA ALA A 144 -20.19 -5.81 4.81
C ALA A 144 -21.39 -5.44 5.66
N ARG A 145 -21.20 -5.20 6.97
CA ARG A 145 -22.31 -4.76 7.87
C ARG A 145 -22.84 -3.40 7.47
N VAL A 146 -21.97 -2.43 7.20
CA VAL A 146 -22.38 -1.08 6.79
C VAL A 146 -23.16 -1.12 5.48
N GLU A 147 -22.68 -1.86 4.48
CA GLU A 147 -23.36 -1.93 3.18
C GLU A 147 -24.67 -2.73 3.25
N ALA A 148 -24.70 -3.86 3.97
CA ALA A 148 -25.89 -4.68 4.13
C ALA A 148 -27.02 -3.93 4.88
N ALA A 149 -26.66 -3.13 5.90
CA ALA A 149 -27.62 -2.36 6.69
C ALA A 149 -28.43 -1.38 5.83
N LYS A 150 -27.86 -0.82 4.75
CA LYS A 150 -28.56 0.06 3.80
C LYS A 150 -29.75 -0.64 3.11
N ASN A 151 -29.71 -1.96 3.04
CA ASN A 151 -30.76 -2.81 2.44
C ASN A 151 -31.60 -3.59 3.47
N GLY A 152 -31.47 -3.21 4.76
CA GLY A 152 -32.18 -3.88 5.87
C GLY A 152 -31.73 -5.33 6.10
N VAL A 153 -30.47 -5.63 5.77
CA VAL A 153 -29.83 -6.93 5.99
C VAL A 153 -28.79 -6.78 7.10
N SER A 154 -28.76 -7.71 8.04
CA SER A 154 -27.72 -7.78 9.07
C SER A 154 -26.73 -8.90 8.75
N ILE A 155 -25.44 -8.61 8.92
CA ILE A 155 -24.37 -9.60 8.78
C ILE A 155 -23.99 -10.08 10.18
N GLU A 156 -24.21 -11.36 10.45
CA GLU A 156 -23.98 -11.99 11.76
C GLU A 156 -22.56 -12.51 11.90
N ASN A 157 -22.01 -13.12 10.85
CA ASN A 157 -20.69 -13.72 10.85
C ASN A 157 -19.97 -13.50 9.50
N VAL A 158 -18.66 -13.29 9.58
CA VAL A 158 -17.78 -13.22 8.42
C VAL A 158 -16.58 -14.11 8.70
N ARG A 159 -16.17 -14.91 7.74
CA ARG A 159 -14.98 -15.74 7.80
C ARG A 159 -14.18 -15.59 6.54
N LEU A 160 -12.91 -15.31 6.68
CA LEU A 160 -11.94 -15.22 5.59
C LEU A 160 -11.04 -16.45 5.62
N ALA A 161 -10.94 -17.16 4.51
CA ALA A 161 -9.95 -18.21 4.29
C ALA A 161 -9.06 -17.81 3.13
N LEU A 162 -7.76 -17.71 3.38
CA LEU A 162 -6.74 -17.42 2.39
C LEU A 162 -5.89 -18.67 2.18
N ARG A 163 -5.50 -18.94 0.93
CA ARG A 163 -4.63 -20.06 0.57
C ARG A 163 -3.62 -19.62 -0.47
N ALA A 164 -2.35 -19.77 -0.17
CA ALA A 164 -1.30 -19.64 -1.16
C ALA A 164 -1.48 -20.71 -2.27
N ARG A 165 -1.42 -20.28 -3.52
CA ARG A 165 -1.43 -21.13 -4.72
C ARG A 165 -0.05 -21.22 -5.36
N GLY A 166 0.86 -20.37 -4.92
CA GLY A 166 2.24 -20.24 -5.35
C GLY A 166 2.86 -19.03 -4.71
N ALA A 167 4.10 -18.71 -5.06
CA ALA A 167 4.81 -17.56 -4.50
C ALA A 167 4.15 -16.21 -4.83
N ARG A 168 3.35 -16.14 -5.91
CA ARG A 168 2.72 -14.93 -6.42
C ARG A 168 1.21 -15.06 -6.61
N SER A 169 0.59 -16.07 -5.98
CA SER A 169 -0.84 -16.34 -6.17
C SER A 169 -1.50 -16.72 -4.86
N VAL A 170 -2.63 -16.08 -4.56
CA VAL A 170 -3.45 -16.32 -3.38
C VAL A 170 -4.91 -16.49 -3.78
N ALA A 171 -5.51 -17.61 -3.36
CA ALA A 171 -6.96 -17.77 -3.42
C ALA A 171 -7.58 -17.27 -2.11
N ALA A 172 -8.66 -16.52 -2.21
CA ALA A 172 -9.45 -16.03 -1.10
C ALA A 172 -10.87 -16.59 -1.15
N ASN A 173 -11.41 -16.94 0.01
CA ASN A 173 -12.81 -17.27 0.18
C ASN A 173 -13.34 -16.51 1.39
N VAL A 174 -14.40 -15.72 1.19
CA VAL A 174 -15.12 -15.00 2.22
C VAL A 174 -16.48 -15.62 2.38
N ARG A 175 -16.78 -16.16 3.55
CA ARG A 175 -18.09 -16.67 3.92
C ARG A 175 -18.81 -15.65 4.80
N LEU A 176 -20.01 -15.25 4.40
CA LEU A 176 -20.86 -14.32 5.12
C LEU A 176 -22.12 -15.05 5.58
N GLN A 177 -22.56 -14.80 6.80
CA GLN A 177 -23.88 -15.21 7.27
C GLN A 177 -24.74 -13.96 7.39
N ALA A 178 -25.74 -13.88 6.52
CA ALA A 178 -26.69 -12.75 6.45
C ALA A 178 -28.03 -13.12 7.04
N ARG A 179 -28.71 -12.15 7.67
CA ARG A 179 -30.06 -12.29 8.18
C ARG A 179 -30.93 -11.12 7.70
N LYS A 180 -32.12 -11.46 7.21
CA LYS A 180 -33.17 -10.49 6.90
C LYS A 180 -34.49 -10.97 7.52
N PHE A 181 -35.05 -10.20 8.48
CA PHE A 181 -36.16 -10.61 9.32
C PHE A 181 -35.87 -11.94 10.06
N LEU A 182 -36.64 -12.98 9.80
CA LEU A 182 -36.53 -14.32 10.41
C LEU A 182 -35.66 -15.29 9.56
N PHE A 183 -35.19 -14.86 8.39
CA PHE A 183 -34.51 -15.73 7.45
C PHE A 183 -33.00 -15.50 7.52
N ARG A 184 -32.26 -16.62 7.52
CA ARG A 184 -30.79 -16.64 7.42
C ARG A 184 -30.37 -17.21 6.07
N ALA A 185 -29.25 -16.70 5.56
CA ALA A 185 -28.62 -17.21 4.35
C ALA A 185 -27.10 -17.14 4.48
N ASN A 186 -26.42 -18.13 3.89
CA ASN A 186 -24.97 -18.08 3.73
C ASN A 186 -24.66 -17.56 2.33
N VAL A 187 -23.63 -16.75 2.25
CA VAL A 187 -23.07 -16.22 1.01
C VAL A 187 -21.58 -16.49 1.02
N ASP A 188 -21.10 -17.22 0.01
CA ASP A 188 -19.70 -17.52 -0.21
C ASP A 188 -19.19 -16.71 -1.42
N ILE A 189 -18.16 -15.89 -1.18
CA ILE A 189 -17.48 -15.12 -2.22
C ILE A 189 -16.08 -15.68 -2.36
N SER A 190 -15.72 -16.11 -3.55
CA SER A 190 -14.37 -16.60 -3.86
C SER A 190 -13.71 -15.73 -4.91
N GLY A 191 -12.38 -15.65 -4.86
CA GLY A 191 -11.56 -14.93 -5.82
C GLY A 191 -10.10 -15.35 -5.74
N GLN A 192 -9.31 -14.82 -6.66
CA GLN A 192 -7.88 -15.07 -6.73
C GLN A 192 -7.15 -13.75 -7.00
N LEU A 193 -6.01 -13.58 -6.35
CA LEU A 193 -5.05 -12.52 -6.61
C LEU A 193 -3.78 -13.15 -7.14
N ASP A 194 -3.39 -12.76 -8.33
CA ASP A 194 -2.15 -13.19 -8.99
C ASP A 194 -1.24 -12.00 -9.24
N ILE A 195 0.07 -12.19 -9.08
CA ILE A 195 1.09 -11.24 -9.53
C ILE A 195 1.79 -11.87 -10.73
N THR A 196 1.65 -11.24 -11.89
CA THR A 196 2.25 -11.70 -13.15
C THR A 196 3.76 -11.46 -13.16
N ASP A 197 4.46 -12.03 -14.14
CA ASP A 197 5.90 -11.82 -14.34
C ASP A 197 6.23 -10.35 -14.66
N ASP A 198 5.29 -9.63 -15.26
CA ASP A 198 5.38 -8.18 -15.50
C ASP A 198 5.05 -7.33 -14.25
N PHE A 199 4.98 -7.97 -13.08
CA PHE A 199 4.64 -7.32 -11.80
C PHE A 199 3.30 -6.56 -11.83
N VAL A 200 2.30 -7.15 -12.48
CA VAL A 200 0.91 -6.67 -12.44
C VAL A 200 0.12 -7.53 -11.48
N ALA A 201 -0.41 -6.93 -10.42
CA ALA A 201 -1.34 -7.59 -9.52
C ALA A 201 -2.73 -7.63 -10.19
N LYS A 202 -3.29 -8.82 -10.36
CA LYS A 202 -4.58 -9.06 -11.03
C LYS A 202 -5.53 -9.79 -10.11
N VAL A 203 -6.70 -9.21 -9.91
CA VAL A 203 -7.83 -9.87 -9.25
C VAL A 203 -8.63 -10.62 -10.30
N SER A 204 -8.94 -11.88 -10.04
CA SER A 204 -9.63 -12.73 -11.00
C SER A 204 -10.52 -13.78 -10.32
N GLN A 205 -11.35 -14.46 -11.13
CA GLN A 205 -12.21 -15.56 -10.70
C GLN A 205 -13.17 -15.19 -9.55
N LEU A 206 -13.62 -13.94 -9.50
CA LEU A 206 -14.59 -13.49 -8.51
C LEU A 206 -15.94 -14.16 -8.76
N LYS A 207 -16.41 -14.91 -7.77
CA LYS A 207 -17.68 -15.64 -7.81
C LYS A 207 -18.42 -15.46 -6.50
N CYS A 208 -19.74 -15.32 -6.59
CA CYS A 208 -20.63 -15.35 -5.45
C CYS A 208 -21.58 -16.55 -5.55
N ARG A 209 -21.75 -17.25 -4.44
CA ARG A 209 -22.73 -18.32 -4.28
C ARG A 209 -23.52 -18.07 -2.99
N GLY A 210 -24.83 -18.11 -3.08
CA GLY A 210 -25.69 -17.91 -1.92
C GLY A 210 -26.71 -19.02 -1.80
N ASP A 211 -26.97 -19.44 -0.57
CA ASP A 211 -27.95 -20.50 -0.26
C ASP A 211 -29.36 -19.93 -0.27
N GLY A 212 -30.25 -20.60 -1.00
CA GLY A 212 -31.66 -20.26 -1.09
C GLY A 212 -31.96 -18.89 -1.75
N ALA A 213 -33.19 -18.45 -1.70
CA ALA A 213 -33.63 -17.23 -2.37
C ALA A 213 -32.95 -15.95 -1.84
N ILE A 214 -32.68 -15.87 -0.53
CA ILE A 214 -32.07 -14.70 0.09
C ILE A 214 -30.58 -14.64 -0.25
N GLY A 215 -29.87 -15.77 -0.21
CA GLY A 215 -28.46 -15.84 -0.60
C GLY A 215 -28.28 -15.51 -2.07
N SER A 216 -29.14 -16.02 -2.94
CA SER A 216 -29.14 -15.69 -4.38
C SER A 216 -29.42 -14.22 -4.62
N PHE A 217 -30.37 -13.62 -3.89
CA PHE A 217 -30.65 -12.19 -3.96
C PHE A 217 -29.45 -11.35 -3.50
N ALA A 218 -28.79 -11.72 -2.40
CA ALA A 218 -27.59 -11.06 -1.91
C ALA A 218 -26.46 -11.11 -2.93
N CYS A 219 -26.23 -12.27 -3.57
CA CYS A 219 -25.26 -12.40 -4.65
C CYS A 219 -25.62 -11.51 -5.86
N GLY A 220 -26.90 -11.42 -6.23
CA GLY A 220 -27.37 -10.54 -7.29
C GLY A 220 -27.05 -9.05 -7.02
N LEU A 221 -27.15 -8.61 -5.76
CA LEU A 221 -26.76 -7.25 -5.35
C LEU A 221 -25.23 -7.04 -5.42
N LEU A 222 -24.44 -8.06 -5.14
CA LEU A 222 -22.97 -7.98 -5.16
C LEU A 222 -22.38 -8.15 -6.56
N GLU A 223 -23.09 -8.84 -7.46
CA GLU A 223 -22.58 -9.19 -8.80
C GLU A 223 -22.04 -7.99 -9.60
N PRO A 224 -22.70 -6.81 -9.64
CA PRO A 224 -22.16 -5.66 -10.36
C PRO A 224 -20.83 -5.16 -9.80
N HIS A 225 -20.64 -5.25 -8.47
CA HIS A 225 -19.40 -4.87 -7.81
C HIS A 225 -18.28 -5.88 -8.08
N LEU A 226 -18.60 -7.17 -7.99
CA LEU A 226 -17.66 -8.25 -8.29
C LEU A 226 -17.23 -8.22 -9.76
N LYS A 227 -18.17 -8.05 -10.71
CA LYS A 227 -17.83 -7.92 -12.14
C LYS A 227 -16.95 -6.72 -12.44
N ARG A 228 -17.08 -5.62 -11.69
CA ARG A 228 -16.21 -4.45 -11.85
C ARG A 228 -14.79 -4.70 -11.35
N LEU A 229 -14.64 -5.54 -10.31
CA LEU A 229 -13.35 -5.90 -9.74
C LEU A 229 -12.70 -7.08 -10.45
N ASP A 230 -13.50 -7.98 -11.03
CA ASP A 230 -12.99 -9.16 -11.74
C ASP A 230 -12.22 -8.75 -12.99
N GLY A 231 -10.99 -9.23 -13.11
CA GLY A 231 -10.06 -8.81 -14.15
C GLY A 231 -9.36 -7.47 -13.90
N HIS A 232 -9.66 -6.78 -12.79
CA HIS A 232 -8.98 -5.53 -12.46
C HIS A 232 -7.49 -5.77 -12.20
N SER A 233 -6.67 -4.89 -12.75
CA SER A 233 -5.22 -5.03 -12.72
C SER A 233 -4.57 -3.78 -12.17
N PHE A 234 -3.55 -3.98 -11.32
CA PHE A 234 -2.78 -2.92 -10.69
C PHE A 234 -1.31 -3.11 -11.05
N PRO A 235 -0.73 -2.28 -11.92
CA PRO A 235 0.68 -2.38 -12.27
C PRO A 235 1.54 -1.96 -11.08
N LEU A 236 2.29 -2.90 -10.50
CA LEU A 236 3.18 -2.64 -9.36
C LEU A 236 4.40 -1.82 -9.76
N MET A 237 4.84 -1.95 -11.03
CA MET A 237 5.94 -1.18 -11.60
C MET A 237 5.63 0.31 -11.81
N SER A 238 4.34 0.69 -11.80
CA SER A 238 3.94 2.11 -11.92
C SER A 238 4.06 2.88 -10.59
N LEU A 239 4.50 2.22 -9.52
CA LEU A 239 4.89 2.92 -8.31
C LEU A 239 6.04 3.88 -8.66
N PRO A 240 6.05 5.12 -8.11
CA PRO A 240 7.05 6.14 -8.44
C PRO A 240 8.40 5.84 -7.80
N LEU A 241 9.01 4.73 -8.22
CA LEU A 241 10.31 4.25 -7.73
C LEU A 241 11.51 4.80 -8.54
N GLY A 242 11.26 5.73 -9.46
CA GLY A 242 12.29 6.24 -10.37
C GLY A 242 12.72 5.18 -11.39
N GLU A 243 14.03 5.02 -11.59
CA GLU A 243 14.62 3.98 -12.45
C GLU A 243 14.78 2.62 -11.73
N VAL A 244 14.29 2.52 -10.49
CA VAL A 244 14.39 1.30 -9.68
C VAL A 244 13.38 0.27 -10.17
N GLN A 245 13.84 -0.94 -10.47
CA GLN A 245 13.02 -2.04 -10.96
C GLN A 245 12.76 -3.08 -9.85
N LEU A 246 11.57 -3.66 -9.85
CA LEU A 246 11.26 -4.81 -9.01
C LEU A 246 11.91 -6.07 -9.60
N HIS A 247 12.60 -6.84 -8.75
CA HIS A 247 13.20 -8.11 -9.16
C HIS A 247 12.34 -9.30 -8.76
N ASP A 248 11.75 -9.22 -7.58
CA ASP A 248 10.94 -10.30 -7.04
C ASP A 248 9.78 -9.74 -6.21
N VAL A 249 8.65 -10.41 -6.29
CA VAL A 249 7.50 -10.16 -5.42
C VAL A 249 6.98 -11.51 -4.97
N ARG A 250 6.78 -11.68 -3.66
CA ARG A 250 6.27 -12.92 -3.07
C ARG A 250 5.12 -12.62 -2.12
N ILE A 251 4.17 -13.52 -2.06
CA ILE A 251 3.05 -13.48 -1.14
C ILE A 251 3.12 -14.71 -0.25
N THR A 252 3.17 -14.50 1.05
CA THR A 252 3.10 -15.56 2.05
C THR A 252 1.80 -15.43 2.83
N VAL A 253 1.13 -16.54 3.07
CA VAL A 253 -0.15 -16.61 3.79
C VAL A 253 -0.02 -17.60 4.94
N ALA A 254 -0.16 -17.06 6.15
CA ALA A 254 -0.29 -17.77 7.41
C ALA A 254 -1.31 -17.01 8.27
N ASP A 255 -1.13 -16.90 9.58
CA ASP A 255 -1.91 -16.02 10.44
C ASP A 255 -1.76 -14.53 10.04
N THR A 256 -0.65 -14.23 9.35
CA THR A 256 -0.35 -12.95 8.74
C THR A 256 -0.20 -13.14 7.24
N VAL A 257 -0.80 -12.26 6.45
CA VAL A 257 -0.51 -12.12 5.02
C VAL A 257 0.68 -11.18 4.89
N GLU A 258 1.72 -11.63 4.23
CA GLU A 258 2.92 -10.86 4.01
C GLU A 258 3.21 -10.79 2.50
N ILE A 259 3.48 -9.59 2.01
CA ILE A 259 3.93 -9.33 0.66
C ILE A 259 5.34 -8.77 0.78
N THR A 260 6.30 -9.46 0.18
CA THR A 260 7.69 -9.01 0.08
C THR A 260 7.99 -8.64 -1.36
N ALA A 261 8.81 -7.61 -1.54
CA ALA A 261 9.33 -7.25 -2.85
C ALA A 261 10.78 -6.79 -2.72
N ASP A 262 11.64 -7.31 -3.59
CA ASP A 262 13.01 -6.88 -3.77
C ASP A 262 13.11 -5.99 -5.00
N PHE A 263 13.93 -4.94 -4.92
CA PHE A 263 14.10 -3.99 -6.01
C PHE A 263 15.51 -3.41 -6.00
N GLY A 264 15.92 -2.88 -7.15
CA GLY A 264 17.27 -2.31 -7.31
C GLY A 264 17.69 -2.29 -8.77
N ILE A 265 19.00 -2.21 -9.01
CA ILE A 265 19.56 -2.35 -10.34
C ILE A 265 19.64 -3.84 -10.64
N ALA A 266 19.10 -4.28 -11.78
CA ALA A 266 19.28 -5.65 -12.24
C ALA A 266 20.78 -5.93 -12.37
N GLU A 267 21.30 -6.90 -11.63
CA GLU A 267 22.65 -7.41 -11.88
C GLU A 267 22.66 -8.04 -13.28
N SER A 268 23.47 -7.46 -14.16
CA SER A 268 23.65 -7.90 -15.54
C SER A 268 24.60 -9.10 -15.63
#